data_08c2caba55e4009f203cfdc66b73a394
#
_entry.id   08c2caba55e4009f203cfdc66b73a394
#
_cell.length_a   1.000
_cell.length_b   1.000
_cell.length_c   1.000
_cell.angle_alpha   90.00
_cell.angle_beta   90.00
_cell.angle_gamma   90.00
#
_symmetry.space_group_name_H-M   'P 1'
#
loop_
_entity.id
_entity.type
_entity.pdbx_description
1 polymer ?
#
loop_
_entity_poly.entity_id
_entity_poly.type
_entity_poly.pdbx_seq_one_letter_code
_entity_poly.pdbx_strand_id
1 'polypeptide(L)'
;MQLSTQEMDGGITRVELDGRLDIAGAAAVDLKMNLIAGSAKKLLIDLQKVSFLGSMGLRSIVLPARAVLSKGGKVVIFAPTEMVASVLKASNIDSLVPIHNDLAAATAALQ
;
A
#
# COMPACT_ATOMS: atom_id res chain seq x y z
N MET A 1 -11.10 7.49 -7.27
CA MET A 1 -10.32 6.55 -6.43
C MET A 1 -11.21 5.91 -5.39
N GLN A 2 -11.22 4.60 -5.34
CA GLN A 2 -11.96 3.87 -4.33
C GLN A 2 -11.00 3.07 -3.46
N LEU A 3 -11.35 2.91 -2.20
CA LEU A 3 -10.58 2.14 -1.23
C LEU A 3 -11.49 1.14 -0.55
N SER A 4 -11.06 -0.11 -0.50
CA SER A 4 -11.75 -1.15 0.25
C SER A 4 -10.76 -1.90 1.12
N THR A 5 -11.25 -2.48 2.21
CA THR A 5 -10.41 -3.24 3.14
C THR A 5 -10.97 -4.65 3.31
N GLN A 6 -10.07 -5.58 3.59
CA GLN A 6 -10.41 -6.97 3.85
C GLN A 6 -9.46 -7.51 4.90
N GLU A 7 -10.02 -8.12 5.95
CA GLU A 7 -9.20 -8.84 6.92
C GLU A 7 -8.90 -10.23 6.37
N MET A 8 -7.63 -10.60 6.38
CA MET A 8 -7.15 -11.89 5.91
C MET A 8 -6.62 -12.71 7.08
N ASP A 9 -6.46 -14.01 6.86
CA ASP A 9 -5.90 -14.91 7.87
C ASP A 9 -4.52 -14.43 8.33
N GLY A 10 -4.23 -14.63 9.59
CA GLY A 10 -2.95 -14.22 10.17
C GLY A 10 -2.89 -12.77 10.64
N GLY A 11 -4.04 -12.10 10.75
CA GLY A 11 -4.10 -10.71 11.23
C GLY A 11 -3.67 -9.68 10.19
N ILE A 12 -3.76 -10.03 8.92
CA ILE A 12 -3.38 -9.14 7.81
C ILE A 12 -4.56 -8.27 7.41
N THR A 13 -4.35 -6.97 7.34
CA THR A 13 -5.31 -6.04 6.76
C THR A 13 -4.89 -5.78 5.32
N ARG A 14 -5.75 -6.15 4.37
CA ARG A 14 -5.54 -5.87 2.95
C ARG A 14 -6.31 -4.61 2.57
N VAL A 15 -5.60 -3.65 2.00
CA VAL A 15 -6.19 -2.42 1.46
C VAL A 15 -6.10 -2.49 -0.06
N GLU A 16 -7.24 -2.47 -0.73
CA GLU A 16 -7.29 -2.41 -2.19
C GLU A 16 -7.61 -0.98 -2.62
N LEU A 17 -6.75 -0.42 -3.45
CA LEU A 17 -6.96 0.89 -4.06
C LEU A 17 -7.30 0.68 -5.53
N ASP A 18 -8.31 1.39 -6.01
CA ASP A 18 -8.81 1.26 -7.37
C ASP A 18 -8.96 2.63 -8.01
N GLY A 19 -8.21 2.89 -9.05
CA GLY A 19 -8.29 4.12 -9.82
C GLY A 19 -6.94 4.82 -9.96
N ARG A 20 -6.98 6.14 -10.04
CA ARG A 20 -5.79 6.97 -10.24
C ARG A 20 -5.35 7.58 -8.90
N LEU A 21 -4.11 7.33 -8.51
CA LEU A 21 -3.50 7.98 -7.35
C LEU A 21 -2.79 9.27 -7.77
N ASP A 22 -3.59 10.20 -8.29
CA ASP A 22 -3.21 11.58 -8.57
C ASP A 22 -3.57 12.46 -7.36
N ILE A 23 -3.56 13.78 -7.52
CA ILE A 23 -3.87 14.70 -6.42
C ILE A 23 -5.27 14.44 -5.86
N ALA A 24 -6.27 14.29 -6.73
CA ALA A 24 -7.64 14.04 -6.30
C ALA A 24 -7.79 12.66 -5.67
N GLY A 25 -7.12 11.65 -6.24
CA GLY A 25 -7.14 10.29 -5.70
C GLY A 25 -6.51 10.22 -4.32
N ALA A 26 -5.38 10.90 -4.13
CA ALA A 26 -4.72 10.98 -2.83
C ALA A 26 -5.63 11.63 -1.79
N ALA A 27 -6.25 12.75 -2.13
CA ALA A 27 -7.17 13.45 -1.22
C ALA A 27 -8.35 12.55 -0.84
N ALA A 28 -8.81 11.71 -1.75
CA ALA A 28 -9.95 10.81 -1.48
C ALA A 28 -9.62 9.72 -0.47
N VAL A 29 -8.37 9.29 -0.36
CA VAL A 29 -8.00 8.11 0.46
C VAL A 29 -7.13 8.42 1.66
N ASP A 30 -6.53 9.61 1.76
CA ASP A 30 -5.55 9.93 2.80
C ASP A 30 -6.07 9.68 4.22
N LEU A 31 -7.26 10.17 4.54
CA LEU A 31 -7.82 9.99 5.89
C LEU A 31 -8.03 8.51 6.21
N LYS A 32 -8.60 7.77 5.27
CA LYS A 32 -8.85 6.33 5.46
C LYS A 32 -7.55 5.55 5.61
N MET A 33 -6.54 5.87 4.81
CA MET A 33 -5.23 5.22 4.90
C MET A 33 -4.59 5.48 6.26
N ASN A 34 -4.69 6.70 6.76
CA ASN A 34 -4.14 7.05 8.07
C ASN A 34 -4.87 6.31 9.21
N LEU A 35 -6.19 6.19 9.12
CA LEU A 35 -6.96 5.43 10.10
C LEU A 35 -6.59 3.95 10.10
N ILE A 36 -6.45 3.36 8.93
CA ILE A 36 -6.04 1.96 8.79
C ILE A 36 -4.65 1.75 9.39
N ALA A 37 -3.70 2.64 9.06
CA ALA A 37 -2.34 2.55 9.58
C ALA A 37 -2.28 2.70 11.10
N GLY A 38 -3.23 3.40 11.68
CA GLY A 38 -3.30 3.56 13.14
C GLY A 38 -3.59 2.27 13.88
N SER A 39 -4.28 1.32 13.25
CA SER A 39 -4.68 0.05 13.89
C SER A 39 -4.02 -1.19 13.28
N ALA A 40 -3.59 -1.15 12.04
CA ALA A 40 -3.04 -2.31 11.36
C ALA A 40 -1.63 -2.63 11.86
N LYS A 41 -1.36 -3.90 12.12
CA LYS A 41 -0.02 -4.40 12.48
C LYS A 41 0.65 -5.09 11.29
N LYS A 42 -0.14 -5.65 10.39
CA LYS A 42 0.32 -6.29 9.16
C LYS A 42 -0.53 -5.72 8.03
N LEU A 43 0.08 -4.93 7.16
CA LEU A 43 -0.64 -4.20 6.12
C LEU A 43 -0.18 -4.67 4.75
N LEU A 44 -1.13 -5.13 3.95
CA LEU A 44 -0.92 -5.47 2.55
C LEU A 44 -1.61 -4.39 1.70
N ILE A 45 -0.82 -3.66 0.95
CA ILE A 45 -1.34 -2.60 0.08
C ILE A 45 -1.43 -3.16 -1.34
N ASP A 46 -2.65 -3.41 -1.80
CA ASP A 46 -2.94 -4.00 -3.09
C ASP A 46 -3.08 -2.91 -4.14
N LEU A 47 -2.16 -2.88 -5.09
CA LEU A 47 -2.11 -1.86 -6.14
C LEU A 47 -2.45 -2.41 -7.53
N GLN A 48 -3.06 -3.59 -7.61
CA GLN A 48 -3.40 -4.21 -8.91
C GLN A 48 -4.28 -3.32 -9.77
N LYS A 49 -5.16 -2.55 -9.14
CA LYS A 49 -6.14 -1.72 -9.84
C LYS A 49 -5.78 -0.23 -9.85
N VAL A 50 -4.56 0.11 -9.49
CA VAL A 50 -4.07 1.48 -9.57
C VAL A 50 -3.48 1.70 -10.95
N SER A 51 -4.09 2.62 -11.71
CA SER A 51 -3.72 2.87 -13.12
C SER A 51 -2.69 3.99 -13.27
N PHE A 52 -2.49 4.80 -12.23
CA PHE A 52 -1.56 5.92 -12.27
C PHE A 52 -1.10 6.24 -10.84
N LEU A 53 0.18 6.57 -10.69
CA LEU A 53 0.75 6.96 -9.40
C LEU A 53 1.59 8.23 -9.60
N GLY A 54 1.11 9.33 -9.05
CA GLY A 54 1.83 10.60 -9.00
C GLY A 54 2.48 10.81 -7.64
N SER A 55 3.16 11.96 -7.48
CA SER A 55 3.90 12.26 -6.25
C SER A 55 3.02 12.34 -5.01
N MET A 56 1.81 12.89 -5.13
CA MET A 56 0.87 12.96 -4.01
C MET A 56 0.32 11.59 -3.67
N GLY A 57 0.06 10.75 -4.68
CA GLY A 57 -0.36 9.37 -4.45
C GLY A 57 0.73 8.53 -3.80
N LEU A 58 1.97 8.76 -4.19
CA LEU A 58 3.12 8.10 -3.57
C LEU A 58 3.17 8.41 -2.07
N ARG A 59 2.94 9.65 -1.71
CA ARG A 59 2.88 10.08 -0.31
C ARG A 59 1.75 9.37 0.44
N SER A 60 0.60 9.18 -0.21
CA SER A 60 -0.55 8.47 0.38
C SER A 60 -0.24 7.00 0.70
N ILE A 61 0.76 6.42 0.06
CA ILE A 61 1.25 5.07 0.34
C ILE A 61 2.35 5.10 1.41
N VAL A 62 3.30 6.00 1.27
CA VAL A 62 4.51 6.04 2.12
C VAL A 62 4.20 6.42 3.56
N LEU A 63 3.36 7.42 3.79
CA LEU A 63 3.09 7.89 5.15
C LEU A 63 2.39 6.81 5.99
N PRO A 64 1.33 6.16 5.50
CA PRO A 64 0.73 5.04 6.25
C PRO A 64 1.70 3.88 6.46
N ALA A 65 2.50 3.54 5.45
CA ALA A 65 3.49 2.48 5.57
C ALA A 65 4.50 2.78 6.68
N ARG A 66 5.02 4.00 6.73
CA ARG A 66 5.95 4.41 7.79
C ARG A 66 5.29 4.36 9.16
N ALA A 67 4.02 4.74 9.26
CA ALA A 67 3.28 4.69 10.53
C ALA A 67 3.17 3.26 11.07
N VAL A 68 2.88 2.29 10.19
CA VAL A 68 2.82 0.88 10.60
C VAL A 68 4.21 0.38 11.00
N LEU A 69 5.23 0.66 10.19
CA LEU A 69 6.60 0.22 10.47
C LEU A 69 7.15 0.80 11.77
N SER A 70 6.85 2.05 12.07
CA SER A 70 7.33 2.71 13.29
C SER A 70 6.76 2.10 14.56
N LYS A 71 5.63 1.40 14.47
CA LYS A 71 5.03 0.67 15.59
C LYS A 71 5.51 -0.78 15.70
N GLY A 72 6.48 -1.16 14.88
CA GLY A 72 6.97 -2.53 14.84
C GLY A 72 6.13 -3.43 13.95
N GLY A 73 5.20 -2.88 13.17
CA GLY A 73 4.39 -3.65 12.23
C GLY A 73 5.14 -3.99 10.94
N LYS A 74 4.44 -4.65 10.04
CA LYS A 74 4.97 -5.05 8.74
C LYS A 74 4.07 -4.54 7.63
N VAL A 75 4.68 -4.17 6.49
CA VAL A 75 3.97 -3.68 5.31
C VAL A 75 4.54 -4.33 4.07
N VAL A 76 3.65 -4.70 3.14
CA VAL A 76 4.02 -5.23 1.82
C VAL A 76 3.17 -4.52 0.78
N ILE A 77 3.77 -4.19 -0.36
CA ILE A 77 3.04 -3.74 -1.55
C ILE A 77 2.83 -4.96 -2.44
N PHE A 78 1.58 -5.18 -2.85
CA PHE A 78 1.21 -6.34 -3.64
C PHE A 78 0.81 -5.96 -5.06
N ALA A 79 1.47 -6.59 -6.03
CA ALA A 79 1.12 -6.61 -7.44
C ALA A 79 0.86 -5.25 -8.10
N PRO A 80 1.77 -4.26 -7.95
CA PRO A 80 1.62 -3.01 -8.69
C PRO A 80 1.71 -3.29 -10.19
N THR A 81 1.00 -2.48 -10.98
CA THR A 81 1.16 -2.54 -12.44
C THR A 81 2.59 -2.15 -12.79
N GLU A 82 3.01 -2.46 -14.02
CA GLU A 82 4.39 -2.16 -14.45
C GLU A 82 4.73 -0.68 -14.31
N MET A 83 3.82 0.20 -14.71
CA MET A 83 4.02 1.64 -14.60
C MET A 83 4.14 2.08 -13.14
N VAL A 84 3.25 1.59 -12.28
CA VAL A 84 3.26 1.92 -10.85
C VAL A 84 4.53 1.38 -10.19
N ALA A 85 4.92 0.16 -10.53
CA ALA A 85 6.16 -0.43 -10.02
C ALA A 85 7.39 0.41 -10.39
N SER A 86 7.43 0.95 -11.62
CA SER A 86 8.52 1.82 -12.05
C SER A 86 8.62 3.09 -11.20
N VAL A 87 7.48 3.69 -10.87
CA VAL A 87 7.45 4.89 -10.01
C VAL A 87 7.94 4.55 -8.59
N LEU A 88 7.49 3.43 -8.05
CA LEU A 88 7.91 2.98 -6.71
C LEU A 88 9.42 2.75 -6.65
N LYS A 89 9.99 2.10 -7.66
CA LYS A 89 11.43 1.85 -7.74
C LYS A 89 12.22 3.13 -7.94
N ALA A 90 11.77 4.01 -8.82
CA ALA A 90 12.42 5.29 -9.06
C ALA A 90 12.45 6.18 -7.82
N SER A 91 11.46 6.03 -6.94
CA SER A 91 11.35 6.77 -5.69
C SER A 91 12.01 6.03 -4.51
N ASN A 92 12.64 4.89 -4.78
CA ASN A 92 13.34 4.07 -3.79
C ASN A 92 12.43 3.52 -2.68
N ILE A 93 11.14 3.38 -2.96
CA ILE A 93 10.16 2.87 -1.99
C ILE A 93 10.39 1.39 -1.71
N ASP A 94 10.87 0.64 -2.70
CA ASP A 94 11.16 -0.77 -2.57
C ASP A 94 12.26 -1.09 -1.55
N SER A 95 13.07 -0.09 -1.17
CA SER A 95 14.02 -0.25 -0.07
C SER A 95 13.37 -0.12 1.31
N LEU A 96 12.20 0.54 1.38
CA LEU A 96 11.45 0.72 2.62
C LEU A 96 10.40 -0.38 2.80
N VAL A 97 9.69 -0.73 1.72
CA VAL A 97 8.58 -1.67 1.73
C VAL A 97 8.79 -2.69 0.62
N PRO A 98 8.83 -3.99 0.93
CA PRO A 98 9.00 -5.00 -0.12
C PRO A 98 7.79 -5.03 -1.05
N ILE A 99 8.07 -5.36 -2.32
CA ILE A 99 7.06 -5.48 -3.36
C ILE A 99 7.01 -6.95 -3.79
N HIS A 100 5.84 -7.56 -3.75
CA HIS A 100 5.63 -8.93 -4.19
C HIS A 100 4.49 -8.99 -5.19
N ASN A 101 4.66 -9.77 -6.25
CA ASN A 101 3.64 -9.94 -7.28
C ASN A 101 2.80 -11.22 -7.09
N ASP A 102 3.20 -12.06 -6.15
CA ASP A 102 2.51 -13.28 -5.80
C ASP A 102 1.88 -13.13 -4.42
N LEU A 103 0.59 -13.47 -4.31
CA LEU A 103 -0.13 -13.28 -3.04
C LEU A 103 0.44 -14.15 -1.92
N ALA A 104 0.82 -15.39 -2.22
CA ALA A 104 1.41 -16.28 -1.21
C ALA A 104 2.73 -15.70 -0.68
N ALA A 105 3.58 -15.15 -1.56
CA ALA A 105 4.83 -14.52 -1.16
C ALA A 105 4.57 -13.26 -0.34
N ALA A 106 3.58 -12.45 -0.74
CA ALA A 106 3.22 -11.23 -0.01
C ALA A 106 2.73 -11.55 1.39
N THR A 107 1.85 -12.54 1.55
CA THR A 107 1.33 -12.92 2.86
C THR A 107 2.41 -13.56 3.72
N ALA A 108 3.30 -14.36 3.15
CA ALA A 108 4.43 -14.95 3.87
C ALA A 108 5.37 -13.87 4.43
N ALA A 109 5.60 -12.80 3.69
CA ALA A 109 6.45 -11.69 4.12
C ALA A 109 5.86 -10.93 5.30
N LEU A 110 4.55 -11.04 5.53
CA LEU A 110 3.86 -10.37 6.64
C LEU A 110 3.78 -11.23 7.91
N GLN A 111 4.14 -12.49 7.83
CA GLN A 111 4.10 -13.39 9.00
C GLN A 111 5.33 -13.33 9.91
#